data_67e752aca53cfbfa88588d3bfd162c41
#
_entry.id   67e752aca53cfbfa88588d3bfd162c41
#
_cell.length_a   1.000
_cell.length_b   1.000
_cell.length_c   1.000
_cell.angle_alpha   90.00
_cell.angle_beta   90.00
_cell.angle_gamma   90.00
#
_symmetry.space_group_name_H-M   'P 1'
#
loop_
_entity.id
_entity.type
_entity.pdbx_description
1 polymer ?
#
loop_
_entity_poly.entity_id
_entity_poly.type
_entity_poly.pdbx_seq_one_letter_code
_entity_poly.pdbx_strand_id
1 'polypeptide(L)'
;MCIRDSLCIAQKIVSKAEGCIYSLNDIKPSKKALKISDKLNKDPRKVEIILRESKNIIRIFKHKNQNEGVIICEHKLGFISANAAVDESNTGEIDTIITLPKNPDLSASKIGDYIYQKLNVSVGVVITDTFGRPWRLGQVNVAIGLSKVPATIDEKGKSDISGRRLKVTEPAFADEVAAASGLVIKKNSNTPVVIISGLNWKQENSKSNDLLRKIEEDMFR
;
A
#
# COMPACT_ATOMS: atom_id res chain seq x y z
N MET A 1 20.22 -14.27 -4.36
CA MET A 1 19.63 -13.38 -3.32
C MET A 1 20.66 -13.20 -2.21
N CYS A 2 20.89 -11.97 -1.78
CA CYS A 2 21.86 -11.61 -0.73
C CYS A 2 21.11 -11.03 0.47
N ILE A 3 21.79 -10.97 1.63
CA ILE A 3 21.21 -10.51 2.91
C ILE A 3 20.62 -9.08 2.86
N ARG A 4 21.02 -8.26 1.87
CA ARG A 4 20.53 -6.89 1.67
C ARG A 4 19.62 -6.73 0.47
N ASP A 5 19.22 -7.84 -0.17
CA ASP A 5 18.22 -7.76 -1.22
C ASP A 5 16.84 -7.49 -0.63
N SER A 6 16.06 -6.66 -1.31
CA SER A 6 14.68 -6.37 -0.96
C SER A 6 13.76 -7.01 -1.98
N LEU A 7 12.84 -7.84 -1.52
CA LEU A 7 11.80 -8.45 -2.33
C LEU A 7 10.55 -7.57 -2.28
N CYS A 8 10.24 -6.91 -3.39
CA CYS A 8 9.04 -6.10 -3.54
C CYS A 8 7.93 -6.92 -4.19
N ILE A 9 6.75 -6.97 -3.57
CA ILE A 9 5.63 -7.81 -3.98
C ILE A 9 4.39 -6.95 -4.13
N ALA A 10 3.76 -7.01 -5.30
CA ALA A 10 2.46 -6.36 -5.51
C ALA A 10 1.40 -7.00 -4.58
N GLN A 11 0.68 -6.17 -3.82
CA GLN A 11 -0.30 -6.65 -2.84
C GLN A 11 -1.34 -7.63 -3.43
N LYS A 12 -1.70 -7.46 -4.71
CA LYS A 12 -2.76 -8.27 -5.32
C LYS A 12 -2.49 -9.77 -5.32
N ILE A 13 -1.25 -10.20 -5.52
CA ILE A 13 -0.95 -11.64 -5.47
C ILE A 13 -1.04 -12.17 -4.04
N VAL A 14 -0.68 -11.35 -3.04
CA VAL A 14 -0.81 -11.70 -1.63
C VAL A 14 -2.30 -11.74 -1.25
N SER A 15 -3.06 -10.71 -1.61
CA SER A 15 -4.51 -10.65 -1.36
C SER A 15 -5.25 -11.84 -1.97
N LYS A 16 -4.89 -12.23 -3.20
CA LYS A 16 -5.46 -13.42 -3.85
C LYS A 16 -5.11 -14.70 -3.10
N ALA A 17 -3.86 -14.87 -2.72
CA ALA A 17 -3.40 -16.05 -1.97
C ALA A 17 -4.07 -16.16 -0.60
N GLU A 18 -4.46 -15.04 0.01
CA GLU A 18 -5.13 -14.97 1.30
C GLU A 18 -6.68 -14.94 1.19
N GLY A 19 -7.24 -15.06 -0.02
CA GLY A 19 -8.69 -15.07 -0.24
C GLY A 19 -9.37 -13.71 0.02
N CYS A 20 -8.65 -12.60 -0.14
CA CYS A 20 -9.20 -11.24 -0.01
C CYS A 20 -9.93 -10.80 -1.29
N ILE A 21 -10.72 -11.69 -1.87
CA ILE A 21 -11.55 -11.46 -3.06
C ILE A 21 -13.01 -11.59 -2.65
N TYR A 22 -13.85 -10.70 -3.15
CA TYR A 22 -15.28 -10.68 -2.88
C TYR A 22 -16.08 -10.65 -4.18
N SER A 23 -17.10 -11.51 -4.29
CA SER A 23 -18.13 -11.38 -5.31
C SER A 23 -19.09 -10.25 -4.93
N LEU A 24 -19.31 -9.30 -5.83
CA LEU A 24 -20.28 -8.23 -5.62
C LEU A 24 -21.72 -8.78 -5.51
N ASN A 25 -21.98 -9.96 -6.06
CA ASN A 25 -23.29 -10.60 -6.00
C ASN A 25 -23.69 -11.02 -4.57
N ASP A 26 -22.72 -11.23 -3.70
CA ASP A 26 -22.93 -11.60 -2.31
C ASP A 26 -23.05 -10.39 -1.36
N ILE A 27 -22.93 -9.17 -1.90
CA ILE A 27 -22.88 -7.95 -1.10
C ILE A 27 -24.25 -7.28 -1.06
N LYS A 28 -24.80 -7.11 0.14
CA LYS A 28 -25.99 -6.30 0.40
C LYS A 28 -25.58 -4.90 0.85
N PRO A 29 -25.86 -3.85 0.04
CA PRO A 29 -25.50 -2.48 0.41
C PRO A 29 -26.28 -1.97 1.61
N SER A 30 -25.63 -1.28 2.52
CA SER A 30 -26.27 -0.55 3.60
C SER A 30 -26.94 0.74 3.09
N LYS A 31 -27.85 1.31 3.90
CA LYS A 31 -28.47 2.62 3.60
C LYS A 31 -27.41 3.73 3.41
N LYS A 32 -26.28 3.64 4.10
CA LYS A 32 -25.14 4.58 3.96
C LYS A 32 -24.46 4.39 2.61
N ALA A 33 -24.23 3.14 2.19
CA ALA A 33 -23.64 2.83 0.89
C ALA A 33 -24.51 3.33 -0.27
N LEU A 34 -25.83 3.11 -0.21
CA LEU A 34 -26.76 3.61 -1.22
C LEU A 34 -26.70 5.13 -1.36
N LYS A 35 -26.77 5.88 -0.24
CA LYS A 35 -26.69 7.36 -0.27
C LYS A 35 -25.37 7.88 -0.87
N ILE A 36 -24.26 7.21 -0.62
CA ILE A 36 -22.95 7.60 -1.17
C ILE A 36 -22.86 7.20 -2.64
N SER A 37 -23.35 6.04 -3.00
CA SER A 37 -23.44 5.54 -4.37
C SER A 37 -24.13 6.54 -5.29
N ASP A 38 -25.31 7.02 -4.92
CA ASP A 38 -26.08 8.02 -5.70
C ASP A 38 -25.27 9.30 -5.96
N LYS A 39 -24.55 9.81 -4.93
CA LYS A 39 -23.72 11.02 -5.06
C LYS A 39 -22.53 10.83 -5.99
N LEU A 40 -21.98 9.65 -6.04
CA LEU A 40 -20.74 9.34 -6.74
C LEU A 40 -20.95 8.63 -8.06
N ASN A 41 -22.18 8.22 -8.40
CA ASN A 41 -22.49 7.34 -9.52
C ASN A 41 -21.60 6.08 -9.51
N LYS A 42 -21.55 5.41 -8.36
CA LYS A 42 -20.70 4.25 -8.12
C LYS A 42 -21.54 3.06 -7.65
N ASP A 43 -21.19 1.84 -8.05
CA ASP A 43 -21.90 0.63 -7.61
C ASP A 43 -22.05 0.60 -6.07
N PRO A 44 -23.27 0.52 -5.52
CA PRO A 44 -23.49 0.54 -4.08
C PRO A 44 -22.87 -0.67 -3.36
N ARG A 45 -22.71 -1.81 -4.03
CA ARG A 45 -22.06 -3.01 -3.50
C ARG A 45 -20.56 -2.74 -3.27
N LYS A 46 -19.92 -2.08 -4.24
CA LYS A 46 -18.53 -1.62 -4.14
C LYS A 46 -18.35 -0.58 -3.03
N VAL A 47 -19.28 0.39 -2.94
CA VAL A 47 -19.28 1.38 -1.86
C VAL A 47 -19.40 0.70 -0.49
N GLU A 48 -20.20 -0.34 -0.37
CA GLU A 48 -20.33 -1.10 0.88
C GLU A 48 -18.99 -1.71 1.32
N ILE A 49 -18.24 -2.32 0.40
CA ILE A 49 -16.91 -2.88 0.73
C ILE A 49 -15.90 -1.76 1.08
N ILE A 50 -15.91 -0.66 0.34
CA ILE A 50 -15.08 0.52 0.68
C ILE A 50 -15.38 0.97 2.11
N LEU A 51 -16.64 1.04 2.51
CA LEU A 51 -17.03 1.40 3.88
C LEU A 51 -16.58 0.37 4.91
N ARG A 52 -16.66 -0.92 4.57
CA ARG A 52 -16.18 -2.00 5.44
C ARG A 52 -14.66 -1.95 5.66
N GLU A 53 -13.89 -1.56 4.65
CA GLU A 53 -12.43 -1.43 4.73
C GLU A 53 -11.97 -0.08 5.30
N SER A 54 -12.89 0.88 5.47
CA SER A 54 -12.58 2.21 5.99
C SER A 54 -12.80 2.29 7.50
N LYS A 55 -11.88 2.94 8.20
CA LYS A 55 -12.06 3.42 9.57
C LYS A 55 -12.83 4.74 9.58
N ASN A 56 -12.44 5.66 8.71
CA ASN A 56 -13.07 6.97 8.54
C ASN A 56 -13.17 7.37 7.06
N ILE A 57 -14.19 8.15 6.71
CA ILE A 57 -14.27 8.84 5.43
C ILE A 57 -13.70 10.24 5.62
N ILE A 58 -12.66 10.57 4.87
CA ILE A 58 -12.02 11.88 4.90
C ILE A 58 -12.73 12.82 3.92
N ARG A 59 -12.99 12.35 2.69
CA ARG A 59 -13.61 13.17 1.65
C ARG A 59 -14.36 12.32 0.63
N ILE A 60 -15.49 12.85 0.17
CA ILE A 60 -16.25 12.31 -0.95
C ILE A 60 -16.21 13.34 -2.07
N PHE A 61 -15.77 12.94 -3.25
CA PHE A 61 -15.57 13.87 -4.35
C PHE A 61 -15.94 13.24 -5.70
N LYS A 62 -16.69 13.98 -6.53
CA LYS A 62 -16.96 13.63 -7.92
C LYS A 62 -16.66 14.84 -8.80
N HIS A 63 -15.72 14.68 -9.72
CA HIS A 63 -15.44 15.72 -10.71
C HIS A 63 -16.51 15.71 -11.81
N LYS A 64 -16.87 16.90 -12.35
CA LYS A 64 -17.94 17.03 -13.36
C LYS A 64 -17.72 16.16 -14.61
N ASN A 65 -16.47 15.92 -14.96
CA ASN A 65 -16.07 15.18 -16.16
C ASN A 65 -15.73 13.70 -15.87
N GLN A 66 -16.03 13.19 -14.67
CA GLN A 66 -15.78 11.80 -14.31
C GLN A 66 -17.11 11.02 -14.24
N ASN A 67 -17.11 9.80 -14.76
CA ASN A 67 -18.27 8.92 -14.67
C ASN A 67 -18.55 8.53 -13.23
N GLU A 68 -17.52 8.16 -12.47
CA GLU A 68 -17.59 7.79 -11.07
C GLU A 68 -16.78 8.75 -10.18
N GLY A 69 -17.27 9.00 -8.97
CA GLY A 69 -16.55 9.74 -7.96
C GLY A 69 -15.59 8.86 -7.15
N VAL A 70 -14.86 9.51 -6.25
CA VAL A 70 -13.84 8.89 -5.39
C VAL A 70 -14.19 9.14 -3.92
N ILE A 71 -13.93 8.16 -3.08
CA ILE A 71 -14.02 8.25 -1.63
C ILE A 71 -12.60 8.20 -1.08
N ILE A 72 -12.13 9.29 -0.49
CA ILE A 72 -10.86 9.30 0.25
C ILE A 72 -11.15 8.80 1.66
N CYS A 73 -10.50 7.73 2.03
CA CYS A 73 -10.73 7.03 3.29
C CYS A 73 -9.45 6.87 4.09
N GLU A 74 -9.58 6.88 5.40
CA GLU A 74 -8.62 6.24 6.28
C GLU A 74 -8.93 4.73 6.29
N HIS A 75 -8.02 3.95 5.75
CA HIS A 75 -8.13 2.48 5.75
C HIS A 75 -7.98 1.92 7.17
N LYS A 76 -8.49 0.73 7.44
CA LYS A 76 -8.30 0.04 8.73
C LYS A 76 -6.84 -0.15 9.13
N LEU A 77 -5.94 -0.22 8.14
CA LEU A 77 -4.49 -0.29 8.33
C LEU A 77 -3.84 1.08 8.65
N GLY A 78 -4.62 2.18 8.70
CA GLY A 78 -4.19 3.50 9.17
C GLY A 78 -3.79 4.48 8.07
N PHE A 79 -3.45 4.06 6.88
CA PHE A 79 -3.10 4.97 5.78
C PHE A 79 -4.35 5.56 5.10
N ILE A 80 -4.18 6.69 4.41
CA ILE A 80 -5.24 7.34 3.65
C ILE A 80 -5.09 7.00 2.18
N SER A 81 -6.15 6.45 1.58
CA SER A 81 -6.17 6.06 0.19
C SER A 81 -7.50 6.33 -0.49
N ALA A 82 -7.49 6.34 -1.82
CA ALA A 82 -8.71 6.39 -2.62
C ALA A 82 -9.44 5.04 -2.54
N ASN A 83 -10.75 5.12 -2.29
CA ASN A 83 -11.66 3.96 -2.24
C ASN A 83 -11.18 2.85 -1.28
N ALA A 84 -10.47 3.21 -0.20
CA ALA A 84 -9.87 2.28 0.75
C ALA A 84 -9.05 1.17 0.06
N ALA A 85 -8.33 1.50 -1.01
CA ALA A 85 -7.54 0.56 -1.82
C ALA A 85 -8.33 -0.65 -2.39
N VAL A 86 -9.66 -0.58 -2.41
CA VAL A 86 -10.52 -1.57 -3.08
C VAL A 86 -10.37 -1.43 -4.58
N ASP A 87 -10.01 -2.53 -5.26
CA ASP A 87 -9.72 -2.54 -6.69
C ASP A 87 -10.52 -3.64 -7.43
N GLU A 88 -10.88 -3.38 -8.66
CA GLU A 88 -11.57 -4.30 -9.58
C GLU A 88 -10.63 -4.85 -10.67
N SER A 89 -9.45 -4.26 -10.79
CA SER A 89 -8.51 -4.62 -11.85
C SER A 89 -7.80 -5.96 -11.55
N ASN A 90 -7.66 -6.80 -12.58
CA ASN A 90 -6.95 -8.08 -12.48
C ASN A 90 -7.53 -9.06 -11.45
N THR A 91 -8.83 -8.98 -11.15
CA THR A 91 -9.51 -9.93 -10.26
C THR A 91 -9.68 -11.30 -10.90
N GLY A 92 -9.77 -11.37 -12.22
CA GLY A 92 -9.95 -12.60 -13.00
C GLY A 92 -11.39 -12.88 -13.38
N GLU A 93 -12.36 -12.35 -12.65
CA GLU A 93 -13.81 -12.55 -12.88
C GLU A 93 -14.56 -11.22 -12.89
N ILE A 94 -15.66 -11.16 -13.63
CA ILE A 94 -16.59 -10.02 -13.64
C ILE A 94 -17.30 -9.96 -12.27
N ASP A 95 -17.67 -8.76 -11.86
CA ASP A 95 -18.35 -8.51 -10.57
C ASP A 95 -17.55 -8.99 -9.34
N THR A 96 -16.24 -9.02 -9.44
CA THR A 96 -15.36 -9.30 -8.31
C THR A 96 -14.48 -8.11 -7.97
N ILE A 97 -14.21 -7.96 -6.69
CA ILE A 97 -13.30 -6.94 -6.15
C ILE A 97 -12.27 -7.57 -5.24
N ILE A 98 -11.17 -6.90 -5.09
CA ILE A 98 -10.07 -7.31 -4.23
C ILE A 98 -9.81 -6.22 -3.18
N THR A 99 -9.59 -6.65 -1.94
CA THR A 99 -9.15 -5.80 -0.83
C THR A 99 -7.71 -6.10 -0.48
N LEU A 100 -7.11 -5.29 0.37
CA LEU A 100 -5.75 -5.54 0.86
C LEU A 100 -5.69 -6.78 1.76
N PRO A 101 -4.49 -7.37 1.93
CA PRO A 101 -4.27 -8.40 2.95
C PRO A 101 -4.65 -7.86 4.34
N LYS A 102 -5.22 -8.72 5.20
CA LYS A 102 -5.68 -8.31 6.54
C LYS A 102 -4.54 -7.79 7.43
N ASN A 103 -3.37 -8.34 7.28
CA ASN A 103 -2.16 -7.93 8.00
C ASN A 103 -0.95 -8.06 7.07
N PRO A 104 -0.65 -7.03 6.25
CA PRO A 104 0.43 -7.09 5.27
C PRO A 104 1.82 -7.30 5.89
N ASP A 105 2.09 -6.76 7.09
CA ASP A 105 3.37 -7.00 7.77
C ASP A 105 3.54 -8.47 8.14
N LEU A 106 2.49 -9.12 8.64
CA LEU A 106 2.51 -10.56 8.92
C LEU A 106 2.68 -11.38 7.64
N SER A 107 2.04 -10.97 6.55
CA SER A 107 2.19 -11.61 5.24
C SER A 107 3.63 -11.48 4.73
N ALA A 108 4.23 -10.30 4.85
CA ALA A 108 5.63 -10.06 4.51
C ALA A 108 6.57 -10.94 5.36
N SER A 109 6.32 -11.04 6.67
CA SER A 109 7.10 -11.90 7.57
C SER A 109 7.04 -13.36 7.16
N LYS A 110 5.84 -13.91 6.93
CA LYS A 110 5.65 -15.30 6.49
C LYS A 110 6.40 -15.60 5.20
N ILE A 111 6.38 -14.67 4.23
CA ILE A 111 7.11 -14.82 2.97
C ILE A 111 8.63 -14.84 3.22
N GLY A 112 9.14 -13.90 4.01
CA GLY A 112 10.55 -13.81 4.37
C GLY A 112 11.05 -15.05 5.12
N ASP A 113 10.25 -15.56 6.06
CA ASP A 113 10.56 -16.75 6.83
C ASP A 113 10.54 -18.03 5.96
N TYR A 114 9.60 -18.12 5.03
CA TYR A 114 9.57 -19.23 4.06
C TYR A 114 10.82 -19.23 3.17
N ILE A 115 11.23 -18.06 2.68
CA ILE A 115 12.46 -17.92 1.89
C ILE A 115 13.68 -18.34 2.70
N TYR A 116 13.76 -17.90 3.96
CA TYR A 116 14.84 -18.29 4.86
C TYR A 116 14.90 -19.80 5.07
N GLN A 117 13.75 -20.44 5.34
CA GLN A 117 13.67 -21.91 5.51
C GLN A 117 14.10 -22.69 4.27
N LYS A 118 13.78 -22.18 3.08
CA LYS A 118 14.06 -22.88 1.81
C LYS A 118 15.46 -22.64 1.27
N LEU A 119 15.97 -21.42 1.43
CA LEU A 119 17.20 -20.98 0.77
C LEU A 119 18.32 -20.61 1.76
N ASN A 120 18.04 -20.59 3.06
CA ASN A 120 18.93 -20.12 4.12
C ASN A 120 19.46 -18.69 3.87
N VAL A 121 18.63 -17.84 3.24
CA VAL A 121 18.95 -16.44 2.96
C VAL A 121 17.92 -15.54 3.61
N SER A 122 18.37 -14.60 4.43
CA SER A 122 17.50 -13.58 5.03
C SER A 122 17.40 -12.37 4.10
N VAL A 123 16.18 -12.05 3.66
CA VAL A 123 15.89 -10.93 2.76
C VAL A 123 14.88 -9.98 3.38
N GLY A 124 14.93 -8.72 2.96
CA GLY A 124 13.86 -7.78 3.22
C GLY A 124 12.64 -8.07 2.34
N VAL A 125 11.43 -7.93 2.88
CA VAL A 125 10.19 -8.06 2.10
C VAL A 125 9.37 -6.80 2.25
N VAL A 126 8.92 -6.25 1.10
CA VAL A 126 8.05 -5.09 1.01
C VAL A 126 6.81 -5.46 0.20
N ILE A 127 5.64 -5.43 0.80
CA ILE A 127 4.37 -5.54 0.08
C ILE A 127 3.96 -4.14 -0.34
N THR A 128 3.64 -3.95 -1.63
CA THR A 128 3.39 -2.64 -2.23
C THR A 128 1.98 -2.52 -2.78
N ASP A 129 1.41 -1.31 -2.68
CA ASP A 129 0.22 -0.92 -3.41
C ASP A 129 0.43 0.43 -4.10
N THR A 130 -0.48 0.80 -5.03
CA THR A 130 -0.34 1.99 -5.86
C THR A 130 -1.26 3.09 -5.37
N PHE A 131 -0.69 4.17 -4.82
CA PHE A 131 -1.45 5.29 -4.26
C PHE A 131 -1.34 6.56 -5.10
N GLY A 132 -2.44 7.36 -5.11
CA GLY A 132 -2.39 8.77 -5.49
C GLY A 132 -1.60 9.59 -4.45
N ARG A 133 -1.17 10.76 -4.84
CA ARG A 133 -0.39 11.66 -3.98
C ARG A 133 -1.06 13.02 -3.89
N PRO A 134 -1.15 13.64 -2.71
CA PRO A 134 -1.59 15.02 -2.56
C PRO A 134 -0.78 15.97 -3.46
N TRP A 135 -1.46 16.90 -4.16
CA TRP A 135 -0.88 17.94 -5.02
C TRP A 135 0.04 17.50 -6.16
N ARG A 136 0.15 16.22 -6.44
CA ARG A 136 0.94 15.71 -7.58
C ARG A 136 0.09 14.82 -8.47
N LEU A 137 0.23 14.98 -9.76
CA LEU A 137 -0.35 14.05 -10.73
C LEU A 137 0.42 12.73 -10.73
N GLY A 138 -0.29 11.67 -11.10
CA GLY A 138 0.24 10.31 -11.16
C GLY A 138 0.20 9.59 -9.83
N GLN A 139 0.34 8.29 -9.91
CA GLN A 139 0.37 7.36 -8.79
C GLN A 139 1.79 6.84 -8.58
N VAL A 140 2.08 6.37 -7.39
CA VAL A 140 3.36 5.74 -7.05
C VAL A 140 3.09 4.54 -6.16
N ASN A 141 3.94 3.52 -6.25
CA ASN A 141 3.86 2.42 -5.29
C ASN A 141 4.37 2.89 -3.93
N VAL A 142 3.67 2.49 -2.89
CA VAL A 142 4.01 2.72 -1.49
C VAL A 142 4.07 1.39 -0.75
N ALA A 143 4.83 1.34 0.32
CA ALA A 143 4.93 0.18 1.18
C ALA A 143 3.70 0.10 2.11
N ILE A 144 3.03 -1.05 2.10
CA ILE A 144 1.89 -1.33 2.98
C ILE A 144 2.12 -2.51 3.93
N GLY A 145 3.22 -3.22 3.76
CA GLY A 145 3.65 -4.31 4.63
C GLY A 145 5.14 -4.52 4.55
N LEU A 146 5.79 -4.69 5.70
CA LEU A 146 7.24 -4.76 5.85
C LEU A 146 7.67 -5.99 6.63
N SER A 147 8.81 -6.57 6.25
CA SER A 147 9.54 -7.53 7.08
C SER A 147 11.04 -7.37 6.86
N LYS A 148 11.78 -7.19 7.94
CA LYS A 148 13.24 -7.05 7.98
C LYS A 148 13.79 -5.87 7.15
N VAL A 149 12.97 -4.91 6.77
CA VAL A 149 13.31 -3.69 6.01
C VAL A 149 13.06 -2.49 6.90
N PRO A 150 13.96 -1.49 6.98
CA PRO A 150 13.67 -0.25 7.69
C PRO A 150 12.51 0.50 7.02
N ALA A 151 11.61 1.04 7.81
CA ALA A 151 10.56 1.94 7.31
C ALA A 151 11.19 3.25 6.81
N THR A 152 11.97 3.88 7.68
CA THR A 152 12.73 5.11 7.41
C THR A 152 14.20 4.91 7.74
N ILE A 153 15.06 5.79 7.23
CA ILE A 153 16.47 5.86 7.64
C ILE A 153 16.73 7.20 8.29
N ASP A 154 17.00 7.20 9.60
CA ASP A 154 17.32 8.43 10.31
C ASP A 154 18.75 8.88 9.98
N GLU A 155 18.84 10.02 9.29
CA GLU A 155 20.10 10.68 8.95
C GLU A 155 20.37 11.93 9.80
N LYS A 156 19.52 12.23 10.77
CA LYS A 156 19.69 13.35 11.68
C LYS A 156 21.01 13.25 12.42
N GLY A 157 21.71 14.37 12.48
CA GLY A 157 23.06 14.43 13.13
C GLY A 157 24.22 13.98 12.25
N LYS A 158 24.02 13.32 11.11
CA LYS A 158 25.04 13.07 10.10
C LYS A 158 25.45 14.39 9.43
N SER A 159 26.62 14.43 8.81
CA SER A 159 27.07 15.58 8.02
C SER A 159 26.81 15.35 6.53
N ASP A 160 26.43 16.43 5.83
CA ASP A 160 26.44 16.44 4.37
C ASP A 160 27.89 16.52 3.82
N ILE A 161 28.02 16.54 2.50
CA ILE A 161 29.32 16.64 1.81
C ILE A 161 30.12 17.89 2.22
N SER A 162 29.41 18.96 2.58
CA SER A 162 30.03 20.24 3.01
C SER A 162 30.31 20.31 4.51
N GLY A 163 30.07 19.22 5.26
CA GLY A 163 30.25 19.15 6.71
C GLY A 163 29.09 19.72 7.53
N ARG A 164 27.97 20.13 6.90
CA ARG A 164 26.79 20.69 7.61
C ARG A 164 25.95 19.58 8.21
N ARG A 165 25.62 19.68 9.48
CA ARG A 165 24.77 18.69 10.16
C ARG A 165 23.33 18.70 9.63
N LEU A 166 22.85 17.50 9.26
CA LEU A 166 21.46 17.25 8.87
C LEU A 166 20.56 17.32 10.11
N LYS A 167 19.44 18.07 10.02
CA LYS A 167 18.55 18.29 11.17
C LYS A 167 17.25 17.50 11.09
N VAL A 168 16.75 17.25 9.88
CA VAL A 168 15.41 16.71 9.63
C VAL A 168 15.39 15.60 8.57
N THR A 169 16.53 15.19 8.05
CA THR A 169 16.62 14.23 6.95
C THR A 169 16.30 12.84 7.43
N GLU A 170 15.20 12.30 6.93
CA GLU A 170 14.69 10.96 7.26
C GLU A 170 13.98 10.38 6.04
N PRO A 171 14.71 9.81 5.06
CA PRO A 171 14.12 9.16 3.89
C PRO A 171 13.20 8.00 4.28
N ALA A 172 12.04 7.91 3.62
CA ALA A 172 11.11 6.80 3.75
C ALA A 172 11.61 5.61 2.91
N PHE A 173 12.62 4.90 3.39
CA PHE A 173 13.35 3.88 2.66
C PHE A 173 12.42 2.82 2.05
N ALA A 174 11.46 2.32 2.81
CA ALA A 174 10.53 1.31 2.32
C ALA A 174 9.65 1.83 1.18
N ASP A 175 9.23 3.10 1.23
CA ASP A 175 8.46 3.73 0.15
C ASP A 175 9.33 3.98 -1.10
N GLU A 176 10.59 4.35 -0.93
CA GLU A 176 11.53 4.52 -2.06
C GLU A 176 11.75 3.18 -2.77
N VAL A 177 11.95 2.10 -2.02
CA VAL A 177 12.05 0.72 -2.55
C VAL A 177 10.76 0.30 -3.25
N ALA A 178 9.61 0.57 -2.65
CA ALA A 178 8.29 0.32 -3.25
C ALA A 178 8.12 1.11 -4.55
N ALA A 179 8.45 2.40 -4.56
CA ALA A 179 8.35 3.27 -5.73
C ALA A 179 9.28 2.80 -6.87
N ALA A 180 10.51 2.40 -6.57
CA ALA A 180 11.45 1.85 -7.53
C ALA A 180 10.90 0.57 -8.18
N SER A 181 10.28 -0.32 -7.41
CA SER A 181 9.64 -1.53 -7.93
C SER A 181 8.51 -1.21 -8.92
N GLY A 182 7.81 -0.08 -8.74
CA GLY A 182 6.74 0.38 -9.63
C GLY A 182 7.17 0.69 -11.06
N LEU A 183 8.46 0.91 -11.28
CA LEU A 183 9.03 1.07 -12.64
C LEU A 183 8.97 -0.23 -13.44
N VAL A 184 9.02 -1.37 -12.76
CA VAL A 184 9.02 -2.72 -13.33
C VAL A 184 7.65 -3.38 -13.20
N ILE A 185 7.02 -3.29 -12.04
CA ILE A 185 5.69 -3.84 -11.76
C ILE A 185 4.64 -2.98 -12.49
N LYS A 186 4.15 -3.47 -13.63
CA LYS A 186 3.08 -2.84 -14.39
C LYS A 186 1.83 -3.70 -14.34
N LYS A 187 0.65 -3.10 -14.57
CA LYS A 187 -0.64 -3.82 -14.53
C LYS A 187 -0.77 -4.98 -15.53
N ASN A 188 0.04 -4.99 -16.58
CA ASN A 188 0.02 -5.97 -17.68
C ASN A 188 1.37 -6.68 -17.91
N SER A 189 2.34 -6.49 -17.01
CA SER A 189 3.69 -7.08 -17.19
C SER A 189 3.80 -8.54 -16.74
N ASN A 190 2.79 -9.05 -16.03
CA ASN A 190 2.86 -10.35 -15.34
C ASN A 190 4.10 -10.51 -14.44
N THR A 191 4.65 -9.39 -13.96
CA THR A 191 5.83 -9.33 -13.09
C THR A 191 5.42 -8.74 -11.73
N PRO A 192 4.72 -9.52 -10.88
CA PRO A 192 4.22 -9.01 -9.59
C PRO A 192 5.26 -8.98 -8.49
N VAL A 193 6.45 -9.50 -8.74
CA VAL A 193 7.56 -9.58 -7.77
C VAL A 193 8.83 -9.06 -8.40
N VAL A 194 9.55 -8.21 -7.68
CA VAL A 194 10.82 -7.61 -8.10
C VAL A 194 11.83 -7.75 -6.97
N ILE A 195 13.05 -8.10 -7.31
CA ILE A 195 14.19 -8.09 -6.37
C ILE A 195 14.99 -6.82 -6.63
N ILE A 196 15.25 -6.05 -5.58
CA ILE A 196 16.13 -4.89 -5.63
C ILE A 196 17.38 -5.24 -4.86
N SER A 197 18.52 -5.21 -5.56
CA SER A 197 19.84 -5.54 -5.04
C SER A 197 20.77 -4.34 -5.05
N GLY A 198 21.86 -4.42 -4.30
CA GLY A 198 22.92 -3.41 -4.30
C GLY A 198 22.67 -2.22 -3.37
N LEU A 199 21.56 -2.20 -2.65
CA LEU A 199 21.30 -1.17 -1.64
C LEU A 199 22.08 -1.46 -0.34
N ASN A 200 22.48 -0.39 0.35
CA ASN A 200 23.18 -0.50 1.63
C ASN A 200 22.25 -0.09 2.78
N TRP A 201 21.69 -1.07 3.47
CA TRP A 201 20.80 -0.86 4.61
C TRP A 201 20.99 -1.95 5.68
N LYS A 202 20.52 -1.70 6.89
CA LYS A 202 20.53 -2.69 7.98
C LYS A 202 19.15 -3.28 8.14
N GLN A 203 19.08 -4.57 8.46
CA GLN A 203 17.81 -5.22 8.77
C GLN A 203 17.24 -4.64 10.06
N GLU A 204 15.95 -4.30 10.02
CA GLU A 204 15.20 -3.74 11.13
C GLU A 204 13.81 -4.41 11.21
N ASN A 205 13.26 -4.48 12.41
CA ASN A 205 11.91 -4.97 12.65
C ASN A 205 10.88 -3.84 12.57
N SER A 206 10.95 -3.05 11.50
CA SER A 206 9.97 -2.00 11.23
C SER A 206 8.64 -2.58 10.76
N LYS A 207 7.58 -1.80 10.93
CA LYS A 207 6.23 -2.08 10.47
C LYS A 207 5.76 -0.99 9.51
N SER A 208 4.77 -1.30 8.71
CA SER A 208 4.16 -0.31 7.81
C SER A 208 3.58 0.90 8.54
N ASN A 209 3.13 0.72 9.80
CA ASN A 209 2.67 1.82 10.65
C ASN A 209 3.77 2.83 11.00
N ASP A 210 5.04 2.45 10.94
CA ASP A 210 6.16 3.37 11.23
C ASP A 210 6.33 4.42 10.11
N LEU A 211 5.66 4.22 8.96
CA LEU A 211 5.58 5.20 7.87
C LEU A 211 4.43 6.22 8.04
N LEU A 212 3.55 6.00 9.01
CA LEU A 212 2.37 6.83 9.18
C LEU A 212 2.64 7.97 10.17
N ARG A 213 2.21 9.20 9.82
CA ARG A 213 2.23 10.32 10.75
C ARG A 213 1.22 10.12 11.86
N LYS A 214 1.56 10.58 13.04
CA LYS A 214 0.59 10.73 14.12
C LYS A 214 -0.47 11.77 13.73
N ILE A 215 -1.67 11.64 14.28
CA ILE A 215 -2.79 12.55 13.95
C ILE A 215 -2.41 14.02 14.26
N GLU A 216 -1.68 14.25 15.33
CA GLU A 216 -1.25 15.57 15.78
C GLU A 216 -0.20 16.21 14.83
N GLU A 217 0.46 15.40 14.03
CA GLU A 217 1.49 15.81 13.06
C GLU A 217 0.97 15.85 11.62
N ASP A 218 -0.30 15.45 11.41
CA ASP A 218 -0.91 15.38 10.08
C ASP A 218 -1.48 16.73 9.65
N MET A 219 -0.79 17.39 8.73
CA MET A 219 -1.18 18.69 8.18
C MET A 219 -2.25 18.63 7.08
N PHE A 220 -2.76 17.44 6.75
CA PHE A 220 -3.65 17.22 5.60
C PHE A 220 -5.06 16.74 5.98
N ARG A 221 -5.35 16.61 7.25
CA ARG A 221 -6.66 16.29 7.81
C ARG A 221 -7.45 17.52 8.21
#